data_b3a504e21407e1f42ada1494d68fef63
#
_entry.id   b3a504e21407e1f42ada1494d68fef63
#
_cell.length_a   1.000
_cell.length_b   1.000
_cell.length_c   1.000
_cell.angle_alpha   90.00
_cell.angle_beta   90.00
_cell.angle_gamma   90.00
#
_symmetry.space_group_name_H-M   'P 1'
#
loop_
_entity.id
_entity.type
_entity.pdbx_description
1 polymer ?
#
loop_
_entity_poly.entity_id
_entity_poly.type
_entity_poly.pdbx_seq_one_letter_code
_entity_poly.pdbx_strand_id
1 'polypeptide(L)'
;MSNYISEILLALSDAEVRFIVGGGVAAVLHGVERSTLDVNVALDMAPPNVEKFLRVMQQLRLQPRVPVSERDLMNPEAIQRMVAEKNAVVFSFVDVDRPLRHVDLFLRNDLSFEELANSAQTVPIEGRAIRIIGLEKLLAIKRTILPLRNKDLFDIKELEKLKSSREKPI
;
A
#
# COMPACT_ATOMS: atom_id res chain seq x y z
N MET A 1 -7.77 0.64 13.60
CA MET A 1 -7.05 1.42 12.57
C MET A 1 -7.01 2.87 13.03
N SER A 2 -5.90 3.59 12.84
CA SER A 2 -5.81 5.00 13.25
C SER A 2 -6.65 5.88 12.33
N ASN A 3 -7.18 7.01 12.86
CA ASN A 3 -8.11 7.89 12.13
C ASN A 3 -7.54 8.41 10.80
N TYR A 4 -6.22 8.71 10.75
CA TYR A 4 -5.61 9.24 9.52
C TYR A 4 -5.45 8.18 8.41
N ILE A 5 -5.31 6.89 8.75
CA ILE A 5 -5.26 5.81 7.76
C ILE A 5 -6.62 5.71 7.04
N SER A 6 -7.72 5.72 7.80
CA SER A 6 -9.06 5.78 7.22
C SER A 6 -9.22 7.03 6.34
N GLU A 7 -8.82 8.20 6.82
CA GLU A 7 -8.86 9.47 6.07
C GLU A 7 -8.16 9.35 4.70
N ILE A 8 -6.94 8.78 4.66
CA ILE A 8 -6.19 8.57 3.42
C ILE A 8 -6.95 7.62 2.47
N LEU A 9 -7.39 6.45 2.98
CA LEU A 9 -8.06 5.46 2.16
C LEU A 9 -9.39 5.97 1.60
N LEU A 10 -10.16 6.70 2.40
CA LEU A 10 -11.41 7.29 1.98
C LEU A 10 -11.20 8.41 0.96
N ALA A 11 -10.21 9.28 1.17
CA ALA A 11 -9.87 10.34 0.21
C ALA A 11 -9.46 9.77 -1.16
N LEU A 12 -8.64 8.71 -1.17
CA LEU A 12 -8.27 8.02 -2.41
C LEU A 12 -9.49 7.38 -3.10
N SER A 13 -10.37 6.74 -2.32
CA SER A 13 -11.59 6.13 -2.83
C SER A 13 -12.58 7.16 -3.38
N ASP A 14 -12.81 8.26 -2.66
CA ASP A 14 -13.74 9.32 -3.07
C ASP A 14 -13.26 10.06 -4.32
N ALA A 15 -11.94 10.13 -4.53
CA ALA A 15 -11.33 10.65 -5.76
C ALA A 15 -11.29 9.62 -6.91
N GLU A 16 -11.87 8.44 -6.72
CA GLU A 16 -11.88 7.34 -7.70
C GLU A 16 -10.47 6.95 -8.17
N VAL A 17 -9.50 6.98 -7.25
CA VAL A 17 -8.14 6.49 -7.51
C VAL A 17 -8.17 4.96 -7.57
N ARG A 18 -7.53 4.38 -8.58
CA ARG A 18 -7.36 2.93 -8.70
C ARG A 18 -6.09 2.51 -7.97
N PHE A 19 -6.27 1.86 -6.83
CA PHE A 19 -5.18 1.41 -5.95
C PHE A 19 -5.52 0.09 -5.25
N ILE A 20 -4.49 -0.58 -4.74
CA ILE A 20 -4.61 -1.77 -3.89
C ILE A 20 -3.75 -1.55 -2.66
N VAL A 21 -4.35 -1.71 -1.49
CA VAL A 21 -3.66 -1.54 -0.20
C VAL A 21 -2.82 -2.77 0.12
N GLY A 22 -1.59 -2.54 0.53
CA GLY A 22 -0.65 -3.57 0.95
C GLY A 22 -0.14 -3.39 2.38
N GLY A 23 0.99 -4.01 2.65
CA GLY A 23 1.75 -3.79 3.88
C GLY A 23 1.01 -4.12 5.17
N GLY A 24 1.23 -3.30 6.17
CA GLY A 24 0.64 -3.46 7.51
C GLY A 24 -0.86 -3.21 7.55
N VAL A 25 -1.36 -2.24 6.77
CA VAL A 25 -2.79 -1.93 6.70
C VAL A 25 -3.57 -3.11 6.12
N ALA A 26 -3.06 -3.74 5.06
CA ALA A 26 -3.70 -4.94 4.51
C ALA A 26 -3.74 -6.10 5.53
N ALA A 27 -2.68 -6.30 6.32
CA ALA A 27 -2.66 -7.31 7.38
C ALA A 27 -3.76 -7.03 8.44
N VAL A 28 -3.88 -5.78 8.90
CA VAL A 28 -4.93 -5.37 9.85
C VAL A 28 -6.33 -5.58 9.25
N LEU A 29 -6.52 -5.23 7.98
CA LEU A 29 -7.81 -5.41 7.29
C LEU A 29 -8.16 -6.88 7.04
N HIS A 30 -7.17 -7.78 7.04
CA HIS A 30 -7.41 -9.24 7.06
C HIS A 30 -7.79 -9.77 8.44
N GLY A 31 -7.55 -9.02 9.50
CA GLY A 31 -7.86 -9.39 10.88
C GLY A 31 -6.65 -9.56 11.80
N VAL A 32 -5.45 -9.16 11.38
CA VAL A 32 -4.27 -9.15 12.26
C VAL A 32 -4.38 -8.02 13.27
N GLU A 33 -4.39 -8.37 14.56
CA GLU A 33 -4.51 -7.41 15.66
C GLU A 33 -3.16 -6.77 15.98
N ARG A 34 -2.89 -5.63 15.36
CA ARG A 34 -1.72 -4.78 15.65
C ARG A 34 -1.88 -3.36 15.20
N SER A 35 -1.02 -2.47 15.69
CA SER A 35 -0.91 -1.10 15.17
C SER A 35 -0.06 -1.05 13.90
N THR A 36 -0.41 -0.14 12.99
CA THR A 36 0.37 0.24 11.82
C THR A 36 0.30 1.75 11.63
N LEU A 37 1.36 2.34 11.07
CA LEU A 37 1.49 3.78 10.93
C LEU A 37 1.60 4.23 9.46
N ASP A 38 1.93 3.32 8.57
CA ASP A 38 2.20 3.55 7.16
C ASP A 38 1.08 2.97 6.28
N VAL A 39 0.69 3.72 5.26
CA VAL A 39 -0.22 3.26 4.21
C VAL A 39 0.60 2.88 2.99
N ASN A 40 0.65 1.60 2.66
CA ASN A 40 1.35 1.09 1.49
C ASN A 40 0.35 0.80 0.39
N VAL A 41 0.59 1.28 -0.83
CA VAL A 41 -0.32 1.10 -1.96
C VAL A 41 0.41 0.69 -3.24
N ALA A 42 -0.23 -0.19 -4.00
CA ALA A 42 0.05 -0.38 -5.42
C ALA A 42 -0.92 0.51 -6.21
N LEU A 43 -0.39 1.38 -7.04
CA LEU A 43 -1.16 2.32 -7.84
C LEU A 43 -1.23 1.85 -9.30
N ASP A 44 -2.40 1.94 -9.93
CA ASP A 44 -2.47 1.90 -11.39
C ASP A 44 -1.74 3.12 -11.94
N MET A 45 -0.64 2.88 -12.66
CA MET A 45 0.27 3.91 -13.13
C MET A 45 -0.19 4.62 -14.41
N ALA A 46 -1.42 4.41 -14.87
CA ALA A 46 -2.01 5.18 -15.96
C ALA A 46 -2.00 6.69 -15.60
N PRO A 47 -1.51 7.59 -16.49
CA PRO A 47 -1.32 9.00 -16.17
C PRO A 47 -2.53 9.70 -15.55
N PRO A 48 -3.78 9.50 -16.01
CA PRO A 48 -4.94 10.12 -15.37
C PRO A 48 -5.17 9.67 -13.94
N ASN A 49 -4.82 8.41 -13.61
CA ASN A 49 -4.94 7.87 -12.26
C ASN A 49 -3.85 8.42 -11.33
N VAL A 50 -2.61 8.51 -11.83
CA VAL A 50 -1.51 9.14 -11.09
C VAL A 50 -1.82 10.60 -10.77
N GLU A 51 -2.41 11.36 -11.71
CA GLU A 51 -2.85 12.74 -11.46
C GLU A 51 -3.89 12.84 -10.35
N LYS A 52 -4.88 11.93 -10.32
CA LYS A 52 -5.87 11.88 -9.23
C LYS A 52 -5.19 11.59 -7.88
N PHE A 53 -4.29 10.62 -7.85
CA PHE A 53 -3.51 10.27 -6.67
C PHE A 53 -2.70 11.48 -6.15
N LEU A 54 -1.97 12.17 -7.01
CA LEU A 54 -1.16 13.33 -6.64
C LEU A 54 -2.01 14.48 -6.09
N ARG A 55 -3.20 14.73 -6.65
CA ARG A 55 -4.15 15.72 -6.12
C ARG A 55 -4.59 15.36 -4.70
N VAL A 56 -4.86 14.06 -4.42
CA VAL A 56 -5.21 13.62 -3.07
C VAL A 56 -4.03 13.82 -2.11
N MET A 57 -2.80 13.47 -2.51
CA MET A 57 -1.60 13.71 -1.69
C MET A 57 -1.48 15.20 -1.34
N GLN A 58 -1.64 16.09 -2.32
CA GLN A 58 -1.61 17.53 -2.11
C GLN A 58 -2.71 18.02 -1.15
N GLN A 59 -3.96 17.55 -1.32
CA GLN A 59 -5.09 17.89 -0.44
C GLN A 59 -4.82 17.47 1.02
N LEU A 60 -4.18 16.32 1.22
CA LEU A 60 -3.80 15.80 2.52
C LEU A 60 -2.49 16.37 3.06
N ARG A 61 -1.86 17.33 2.36
CA ARG A 61 -0.56 17.94 2.67
C ARG A 61 0.59 16.92 2.77
N LEU A 62 0.49 15.85 2.01
CA LEU A 62 1.54 14.85 1.88
C LEU A 62 2.47 15.22 0.73
N GLN A 63 3.76 15.31 1.00
CA GLN A 63 4.78 15.72 0.03
C GLN A 63 5.81 14.60 -0.19
N PRO A 64 6.43 14.51 -1.37
CA PRO A 64 7.53 13.59 -1.60
C PRO A 64 8.64 13.73 -0.55
N ARG A 65 9.05 12.60 0.04
CA ARG A 65 10.14 12.58 1.04
C ARG A 65 11.50 12.94 0.43
N VAL A 66 11.69 12.66 -0.85
CA VAL A 66 12.94 12.94 -1.60
C VAL A 66 12.70 14.08 -2.58
N PRO A 67 13.72 14.86 -2.94
CA PRO A 67 13.61 15.96 -3.90
C PRO A 67 13.51 15.43 -5.35
N VAL A 68 12.49 14.62 -5.60
CA VAL A 68 12.15 14.08 -6.92
C VAL A 68 10.81 14.69 -7.30
N SER A 69 10.68 15.10 -8.56
CA SER A 69 9.43 15.69 -9.04
C SER A 69 8.29 14.67 -9.00
N GLU A 70 7.12 15.10 -8.54
CA GLU A 70 5.90 14.27 -8.64
C GLU A 70 5.63 13.83 -10.08
N ARG A 71 6.05 14.63 -11.07
CA ARG A 71 5.94 14.30 -12.50
C ARG A 71 6.78 13.10 -12.92
N ASP A 72 7.84 12.78 -12.17
CA ASP A 72 8.66 11.60 -12.44
C ASP A 72 7.88 10.31 -12.22
N LEU A 73 6.82 10.32 -11.40
CA LEU A 73 5.89 9.19 -11.25
C LEU A 73 5.05 8.90 -12.50
N MET A 74 4.93 9.86 -13.41
CA MET A 74 4.25 9.68 -14.70
C MET A 74 5.21 9.24 -15.81
N ASN A 75 6.50 9.13 -15.50
CA ASN A 75 7.54 8.71 -16.44
C ASN A 75 8.06 7.31 -16.08
N PRO A 76 7.69 6.25 -16.84
CA PRO A 76 8.15 4.89 -16.58
C PRO A 76 9.68 4.74 -16.53
N GLU A 77 10.42 5.48 -17.37
CA GLU A 77 11.89 5.45 -17.39
C GLU A 77 12.49 6.05 -16.11
N ALA A 78 11.88 7.11 -15.58
CA ALA A 78 12.30 7.69 -14.31
C ALA A 78 12.07 6.72 -13.15
N ILE A 79 10.93 6.02 -13.13
CA ILE A 79 10.63 4.98 -12.14
C ILE A 79 11.65 3.83 -12.24
N GLN A 80 11.92 3.33 -13.45
CA GLN A 80 12.91 2.26 -13.67
C GLN A 80 14.31 2.68 -13.17
N ARG A 81 14.73 3.92 -13.43
CA ARG A 81 16.00 4.46 -12.90
C ARG A 81 16.01 4.52 -11.38
N MET A 82 14.92 4.98 -10.75
CA MET A 82 14.83 4.99 -9.28
C MET A 82 14.97 3.60 -8.69
N VAL A 83 14.32 2.60 -9.28
CA VAL A 83 14.43 1.20 -8.83
C VAL A 83 15.83 0.64 -9.07
N ALA A 84 16.39 0.81 -10.27
CA ALA A 84 17.66 0.21 -10.66
C ALA A 84 18.88 0.87 -9.99
N GLU A 85 18.92 2.21 -9.94
CA GLU A 85 20.10 2.94 -9.49
C GLU A 85 20.09 3.23 -7.98
N LYS A 86 18.90 3.40 -7.39
CA LYS A 86 18.73 3.77 -5.97
C LYS A 86 18.18 2.66 -5.10
N ASN A 87 17.97 1.45 -5.65
CA ASN A 87 17.24 0.35 -4.98
C ASN A 87 15.93 0.81 -4.33
N ALA A 88 15.24 1.78 -4.96
CA ALA A 88 14.02 2.32 -4.44
C ALA A 88 12.89 1.30 -4.57
N VAL A 89 12.46 0.74 -3.46
CA VAL A 89 11.33 -0.22 -3.41
C VAL A 89 9.99 0.48 -3.26
N VAL A 90 9.99 1.71 -2.76
CA VAL A 90 8.82 2.56 -2.58
C VAL A 90 9.14 4.03 -2.88
N PHE A 91 8.10 4.78 -3.26
CA PHE A 91 8.13 6.23 -3.30
C PHE A 91 7.25 6.76 -2.16
N SER A 92 7.85 7.50 -1.22
CA SER A 92 7.16 7.92 0.00
C SER A 92 6.67 9.36 -0.09
N PHE A 93 5.41 9.57 0.31
CA PHE A 93 4.81 10.87 0.58
C PHE A 93 4.63 11.02 2.09
N VAL A 94 5.07 12.13 2.66
CA VAL A 94 5.05 12.36 4.11
C VAL A 94 4.37 13.69 4.45
N ASP A 95 3.69 13.72 5.58
CA ASP A 95 3.23 14.95 6.20
C ASP A 95 4.44 15.61 6.91
N VAL A 96 4.79 16.82 6.51
CA VAL A 96 5.98 17.54 7.02
C VAL A 96 5.84 17.81 8.53
N ASP A 97 4.61 18.11 8.98
CA ASP A 97 4.32 18.42 10.39
C ASP A 97 4.14 17.14 11.23
N ARG A 98 3.80 16.03 10.60
CA ARG A 98 3.51 14.74 11.23
C ARG A 98 4.18 13.57 10.48
N PRO A 99 5.49 13.38 10.59
CA PRO A 99 6.27 12.43 9.78
C PRO A 99 5.84 10.96 9.90
N LEU A 100 5.08 10.59 10.94
CA LEU A 100 4.49 9.26 11.07
C LEU A 100 3.30 9.04 10.12
N ARG A 101 2.72 10.12 9.60
CA ARG A 101 1.65 10.10 8.62
C ARG A 101 2.26 10.07 7.22
N HIS A 102 2.32 8.91 6.60
CA HIS A 102 2.91 8.76 5.28
C HIS A 102 2.22 7.69 4.44
N VAL A 103 2.38 7.84 3.13
CA VAL A 103 1.94 6.89 2.11
C VAL A 103 3.15 6.41 1.33
N ASP A 104 3.33 5.12 1.23
CA ASP A 104 4.37 4.46 0.46
C ASP A 104 3.77 3.83 -0.80
N LEU A 105 4.18 4.33 -1.94
CA LEU A 105 3.81 3.80 -3.24
C LEU A 105 4.82 2.72 -3.66
N PHE A 106 4.35 1.49 -3.91
CA PHE A 106 5.22 0.42 -4.41
C PHE A 106 5.75 0.74 -5.82
N LEU A 107 7.05 0.58 -6.01
CA LEU A 107 7.72 0.76 -7.30
C LEU A 107 8.18 -0.56 -7.93
N ARG A 108 8.20 -1.65 -7.18
CA ARG A 108 8.61 -2.97 -7.67
C ARG A 108 7.55 -3.56 -8.60
N ASN A 109 7.99 -4.16 -9.70
CA ASN A 109 7.09 -4.78 -10.68
C ASN A 109 6.24 -5.91 -10.09
N ASP A 110 6.82 -6.74 -9.20
CA ASP A 110 6.11 -7.84 -8.54
C ASP A 110 5.05 -7.38 -7.51
N LEU A 111 5.02 -6.08 -7.22
CA LEU A 111 4.05 -5.39 -6.38
C LEU A 111 3.25 -4.33 -7.16
N SER A 112 3.24 -4.42 -8.48
CA SER A 112 2.47 -3.52 -9.34
C SER A 112 0.96 -3.75 -9.17
N PHE A 113 0.18 -2.77 -9.57
CA PHE A 113 -1.28 -2.86 -9.52
C PHE A 113 -1.79 -4.05 -10.34
N GLU A 114 -1.23 -4.28 -11.53
CA GLU A 114 -1.60 -5.36 -12.45
C GLU A 114 -1.33 -6.73 -11.84
N GLU A 115 -0.14 -6.92 -11.25
CA GLU A 115 0.25 -8.17 -10.59
C GLU A 115 -0.63 -8.51 -9.39
N LEU A 116 -1.09 -7.51 -8.67
CA LEU A 116 -1.89 -7.68 -7.46
C LEU A 116 -3.40 -7.75 -7.73
N ALA A 117 -3.84 -7.21 -8.88
CA ALA A 117 -5.27 -7.02 -9.18
C ALA A 117 -6.08 -8.32 -9.18
N ASN A 118 -5.51 -9.41 -9.71
CA ASN A 118 -6.22 -10.69 -9.84
C ASN A 118 -6.46 -11.40 -8.50
N SER A 119 -5.59 -11.16 -7.52
CA SER A 119 -5.68 -11.77 -6.18
C SER A 119 -6.22 -10.80 -5.13
N ALA A 120 -6.53 -9.56 -5.49
CA ALA A 120 -7.02 -8.56 -4.57
C ALA A 120 -8.42 -8.92 -4.02
N GLN A 121 -8.60 -8.64 -2.73
CA GLN A 121 -9.89 -8.76 -2.05
C GLN A 121 -10.47 -7.37 -1.79
N THR A 122 -11.79 -7.28 -1.71
CA THR A 122 -12.47 -6.02 -1.40
C THR A 122 -13.00 -6.08 0.02
N VAL A 123 -12.73 -5.04 0.80
CA VAL A 123 -13.24 -4.88 2.16
C VAL A 123 -13.99 -3.56 2.29
N PRO A 124 -15.11 -3.51 3.03
CA PRO A 124 -15.84 -2.27 3.26
C PRO A 124 -15.15 -1.45 4.35
N ILE A 125 -14.91 -0.17 4.08
CA ILE A 125 -14.44 0.81 5.06
C ILE A 125 -15.36 2.03 4.97
N GLU A 126 -16.13 2.30 6.01
CA GLU A 126 -17.08 3.42 6.06
C GLU A 126 -17.94 3.56 4.79
N GLY A 127 -18.44 2.43 4.29
CA GLY A 127 -19.30 2.38 3.10
C GLY A 127 -18.58 2.43 1.75
N ARG A 128 -17.24 2.49 1.72
CA ARG A 128 -16.44 2.42 0.48
C ARG A 128 -15.85 1.02 0.32
N ALA A 129 -15.79 0.55 -0.91
CA ALA A 129 -15.20 -0.72 -1.29
C ALA A 129 -13.68 -0.54 -1.52
N ILE A 130 -12.86 -0.89 -0.55
CA ILE A 130 -11.41 -0.75 -0.62
C ILE A 130 -10.79 -2.08 -1.05
N ARG A 131 -9.95 -2.06 -2.09
CA ARG A 131 -9.19 -3.23 -2.53
C ARG A 131 -7.92 -3.38 -1.71
N ILE A 132 -7.66 -4.60 -1.23
CA ILE A 132 -6.46 -4.96 -0.47
C ILE A 132 -5.78 -6.15 -1.12
N ILE A 133 -4.48 -6.32 -0.91
CA ILE A 133 -3.76 -7.54 -1.34
C ILE A 133 -4.43 -8.75 -0.69
N GLY A 134 -4.75 -9.76 -1.49
CA GLY A 134 -5.35 -11.00 -0.98
C GLY A 134 -4.45 -11.70 0.04
N LEU A 135 -5.05 -12.41 1.00
CA LEU A 135 -4.37 -12.98 2.16
C LEU A 135 -3.17 -13.86 1.77
N GLU A 136 -3.32 -14.76 0.81
CA GLU A 136 -2.24 -15.66 0.38
C GLU A 136 -1.09 -14.91 -0.29
N LYS A 137 -1.42 -13.94 -1.16
CA LYS A 137 -0.41 -13.11 -1.84
C LYS A 137 0.34 -12.24 -0.82
N LEU A 138 -0.38 -11.66 0.16
CA LEU A 138 0.23 -10.87 1.24
C LEU A 138 1.19 -11.72 2.07
N LEU A 139 0.78 -12.94 2.43
CA LEU A 139 1.62 -13.89 3.16
C LEU A 139 2.87 -14.26 2.37
N ALA A 140 2.74 -14.55 1.06
CA ALA A 140 3.86 -14.83 0.18
C ALA A 140 4.86 -13.65 0.13
N ILE A 141 4.35 -12.42 -0.06
CA ILE A 141 5.19 -11.21 -0.09
C ILE A 141 5.94 -11.03 1.22
N LYS A 142 5.28 -11.18 2.38
CA LYS A 142 5.93 -11.00 3.69
C LYS A 142 7.04 -12.01 3.94
N ARG A 143 6.92 -13.23 3.44
CA ARG A 143 7.96 -14.27 3.55
C ARG A 143 9.21 -13.96 2.70
N THR A 144 9.11 -13.09 1.70
CA THR A 144 10.25 -12.69 0.85
C THR A 144 11.00 -11.46 1.36
N ILE A 145 10.52 -10.78 2.41
CA ILE A 145 11.19 -9.61 2.99
C ILE A 145 12.46 -10.04 3.71
N LEU A 146 13.60 -9.48 3.32
CA LEU A 146 14.91 -9.75 3.94
C LEU A 146 15.61 -8.41 4.29
N PRO A 147 16.18 -8.29 5.52
CA PRO A 147 16.01 -9.21 6.66
C PRO A 147 14.59 -9.16 7.24
N LEU A 148 14.11 -10.28 7.75
CA LEU A 148 12.80 -10.33 8.41
C LEU A 148 12.83 -9.50 9.70
N ARG A 149 11.90 -8.56 9.81
CA ARG A 149 11.68 -7.73 11.01
C ARG A 149 10.70 -8.44 11.95
N ASN A 150 10.75 -8.14 13.25
CA ASN A 150 9.81 -8.73 14.22
C ASN A 150 8.34 -8.54 13.83
N LYS A 151 7.99 -7.38 13.27
CA LYS A 151 6.63 -7.11 12.78
C LYS A 151 6.22 -8.01 11.62
N ASP A 152 7.16 -8.38 10.75
CA ASP A 152 6.88 -9.25 9.60
C ASP A 152 6.70 -10.70 10.06
N LEU A 153 7.51 -11.17 11.02
CA LEU A 153 7.35 -12.50 11.65
C LEU A 153 5.99 -12.61 12.37
N PHE A 154 5.60 -11.58 13.09
CA PHE A 154 4.29 -11.53 13.74
C PHE A 154 3.16 -11.59 12.71
N ASP A 155 3.22 -10.76 11.66
CA ASP A 155 2.22 -10.75 10.59
C ASP A 155 2.11 -12.11 9.91
N ILE A 156 3.23 -12.74 9.57
CA ILE A 156 3.26 -14.08 8.95
C ILE A 156 2.51 -15.08 9.81
N LYS A 157 2.85 -15.16 11.11
CA LYS A 157 2.23 -16.09 12.05
C LYS A 157 0.71 -15.89 12.16
N GLU A 158 0.26 -14.63 12.27
CA GLU A 158 -1.17 -14.32 12.41
C GLU A 158 -1.94 -14.56 11.09
N LEU A 159 -1.35 -14.20 9.94
CA LEU A 159 -1.94 -14.48 8.63
C LEU A 159 -2.05 -15.99 8.34
N GLU A 160 -1.08 -16.81 8.78
CA GLU A 160 -1.16 -18.28 8.68
C GLU A 160 -2.31 -18.85 9.50
N LYS A 161 -2.53 -18.35 10.72
CA LYS A 161 -3.67 -18.75 11.54
C LYS A 161 -5.00 -18.41 10.87
N LEU A 162 -5.11 -17.18 10.33
CA LEU A 162 -6.30 -16.73 9.63
C LEU A 162 -6.58 -17.57 8.38
N LYS A 163 -5.55 -17.94 7.62
CA LYS A 163 -5.67 -18.83 6.48
C LYS A 163 -6.22 -20.20 6.92
N SER A 164 -5.57 -20.82 7.91
CA SER A 164 -5.98 -22.13 8.42
C SER A 164 -7.42 -22.15 8.98
N SER A 165 -7.88 -21.03 9.56
CA SER A 165 -9.23 -20.89 10.06
C SER A 165 -10.28 -20.82 8.94
N ARG A 166 -9.92 -20.23 7.80
CA ARG A 166 -10.79 -20.11 6.62
C ARG A 166 -10.89 -21.41 5.81
N GLU A 167 -9.89 -22.29 5.91
CA GLU A 167 -9.81 -23.58 5.20
C GLU A 167 -10.49 -24.74 5.95
N LYS A 168 -10.87 -24.56 7.23
CA LYS A 168 -11.61 -25.59 7.98
C LYS A 168 -13.06 -25.60 7.52
N PRO A 169 -13.56 -26.74 6.96
CA PRO A 169 -14.98 -26.89 6.69
C PRO A 169 -15.75 -26.88 8.01
N ILE A 170 -16.94 -26.28 7.98
CA ILE A 170 -17.95 -26.29 9.05
C ILE A 170 -18.49 -27.71 9.21
#